data_2f251a1dc781c2becf2b940e95fc2c1d
#
_entry.id   2f251a1dc781c2becf2b940e95fc2c1d
#
_cell.length_a   1.000
_cell.length_b   1.000
_cell.length_c   1.000
_cell.angle_alpha   90.00
_cell.angle_beta   90.00
_cell.angle_gamma   90.00
#
_symmetry.space_group_name_H-M   'P 1'
#
loop_
_entity.id
_entity.type
_entity.pdbx_description
1 polymer ?
#
loop_
_entity_poly.entity_id
_entity_poly.type
_entity_poly.pdbx_seq_one_letter_code
_entity_poly.pdbx_strand_id
1 'polypeptide(L)'
;MSSTLKRGVGPALAAGLVVTALATPAAAQTPGSTAFRVFGTAFLNARAGVANHMTASVVSGRLVLMDTTGVALGPGCTRLSATSADCGSAATVGRLAIGLGDGNDSFQGMVTIRTTVDAGPGVDTVATGSGGDTIGVNDGMPGDTVSCNGGSDVVFRDAGDSIAADCERLF
;
A
#
# COMPACT_ATOMS: atom_id res chain seq x y z
N MET A 1 -74.66 6.80 -54.55
CA MET A 1 -74.56 7.22 -53.16
C MET A 1 -73.45 6.37 -52.53
N SER A 2 -72.28 6.90 -52.44
CA SER A 2 -71.04 6.19 -52.00
C SER A 2 -70.70 6.61 -50.59
N SER A 3 -70.66 5.68 -49.64
CA SER A 3 -70.38 5.90 -48.27
C SER A 3 -68.94 5.45 -48.02
N THR A 4 -68.06 6.42 -47.75
CA THR A 4 -66.65 6.20 -47.43
C THR A 4 -66.45 5.97 -45.94
N LEU A 5 -66.06 4.78 -45.54
CA LEU A 5 -65.72 4.44 -44.18
C LEU A 5 -64.27 4.95 -43.84
N LYS A 6 -64.07 5.92 -42.97
CA LYS A 6 -62.78 6.33 -42.46
C LYS A 6 -62.37 5.37 -41.34
N ARG A 7 -61.30 4.64 -41.54
CA ARG A 7 -60.58 3.87 -40.49
C ARG A 7 -59.73 4.83 -39.68
N GLY A 8 -60.04 4.98 -38.41
CA GLY A 8 -59.22 5.67 -37.44
C GLY A 8 -58.01 4.80 -37.03
N VAL A 9 -56.84 5.35 -37.19
CA VAL A 9 -55.59 4.76 -36.64
C VAL A 9 -55.39 5.32 -35.26
N GLY A 10 -55.55 4.48 -34.23
CA GLY A 10 -55.25 4.84 -32.86
C GLY A 10 -53.73 4.78 -32.58
N PRO A 11 -53.20 5.63 -31.69
CA PRO A 11 -51.78 5.58 -31.39
C PRO A 11 -51.45 4.34 -30.54
N ALA A 12 -50.47 3.57 -31.01
CA ALA A 12 -49.87 2.49 -30.23
C ALA A 12 -49.01 3.08 -29.11
N LEU A 13 -49.39 2.87 -27.85
CA LEU A 13 -48.60 3.15 -26.70
C LEU A 13 -47.46 2.11 -26.63
N ALA A 14 -46.26 2.51 -26.96
CA ALA A 14 -45.04 1.72 -26.68
C ALA A 14 -44.71 1.85 -25.19
N ALA A 15 -45.00 0.82 -24.40
CA ALA A 15 -44.56 0.71 -23.03
C ALA A 15 -43.04 0.39 -23.04
N GLY A 16 -42.23 1.40 -22.83
CA GLY A 16 -40.79 1.25 -22.65
C GLY A 16 -40.49 0.58 -21.31
N LEU A 17 -39.95 -0.64 -21.34
CA LEU A 17 -39.45 -1.34 -20.17
C LEU A 17 -38.14 -0.65 -19.69
N VAL A 18 -38.20 0.13 -18.65
CA VAL A 18 -37.00 0.69 -17.99
C VAL A 18 -36.40 -0.42 -17.15
N VAL A 19 -35.37 -1.08 -17.68
CA VAL A 19 -34.52 -2.00 -16.88
C VAL A 19 -33.58 -1.16 -16.03
N THR A 20 -33.93 -0.92 -14.78
CA THR A 20 -32.97 -0.38 -13.79
C THR A 20 -32.01 -1.48 -13.43
N ALA A 21 -30.77 -1.43 -13.97
CA ALA A 21 -29.69 -2.27 -13.52
C ALA A 21 -29.36 -1.87 -12.07
N LEU A 22 -29.72 -2.72 -11.11
CA LEU A 22 -29.23 -2.62 -9.74
C LEU A 22 -27.73 -2.87 -9.77
N ALA A 23 -26.92 -1.81 -9.64
CA ALA A 23 -25.49 -1.94 -9.44
C ALA A 23 -25.30 -2.69 -8.10
N THR A 24 -24.81 -3.92 -8.18
CA THR A 24 -24.35 -4.63 -6.98
C THR A 24 -23.24 -3.80 -6.34
N PRO A 25 -23.30 -3.50 -5.02
CA PRO A 25 -22.19 -2.82 -4.37
C PRO A 25 -20.92 -3.66 -4.58
N ALA A 26 -19.87 -3.04 -5.11
CA ALA A 26 -18.58 -3.69 -5.22
C ALA A 26 -18.18 -4.17 -3.81
N ALA A 27 -17.89 -5.46 -3.67
CA ALA A 27 -17.41 -5.99 -2.41
C ALA A 27 -16.18 -5.19 -1.99
N ALA A 28 -16.18 -4.65 -0.77
CA ALA A 28 -15.06 -3.89 -0.25
C ALA A 28 -13.83 -4.82 -0.25
N GLN A 29 -12.82 -4.48 -1.03
CA GLN A 29 -11.58 -5.25 -1.09
C GLN A 29 -10.93 -5.24 0.30
N THR A 30 -10.53 -6.43 0.77
CA THR A 30 -9.81 -6.53 2.05
C THR A 30 -8.46 -5.82 1.90
N PRO A 31 -8.12 -4.85 2.77
CA PRO A 31 -6.85 -4.14 2.68
C PRO A 31 -5.65 -5.08 2.74
N GLY A 32 -4.61 -4.79 1.95
CA GLY A 32 -3.39 -5.59 1.87
C GLY A 32 -2.43 -5.34 3.05
N SER A 33 -2.60 -4.25 3.78
CA SER A 33 -1.76 -3.93 4.93
C SER A 33 -2.52 -3.26 6.06
N THR A 34 -1.85 -3.12 7.22
CA THR A 34 -2.37 -2.42 8.40
C THR A 34 -1.37 -1.39 8.88
N ALA A 35 -1.80 -0.13 9.03
CA ALA A 35 -1.03 0.96 9.61
C ALA A 35 -1.50 1.25 11.04
N PHE A 36 -0.55 1.36 11.98
CA PHE A 36 -0.83 1.74 13.35
C PHE A 36 0.38 2.42 13.99
N ARG A 37 0.17 3.09 15.11
CA ARG A 37 1.22 3.76 15.86
C ARG A 37 1.06 3.54 17.35
N VAL A 38 2.14 3.12 18.02
CA VAL A 38 2.18 2.87 19.47
C VAL A 38 3.51 3.39 20.03
N PHE A 39 3.46 4.17 21.11
CA PHE A 39 4.63 4.66 21.85
C PHE A 39 5.76 5.27 20.98
N GLY A 40 5.41 6.08 19.99
CA GLY A 40 6.40 6.73 19.13
C GLY A 40 6.96 5.87 18.00
N THR A 41 6.53 4.61 17.87
CA THR A 41 6.83 3.75 16.72
C THR A 41 5.60 3.68 15.82
N ALA A 42 5.78 3.95 14.54
CA ALA A 42 4.76 3.72 13.52
C ALA A 42 5.04 2.40 12.79
N PHE A 43 3.99 1.68 12.45
CA PHE A 43 4.05 0.37 11.80
C PHE A 43 3.23 0.38 10.52
N LEU A 44 3.72 -0.32 9.50
CA LEU A 44 2.96 -0.70 8.32
C LEU A 44 3.30 -2.17 8.02
N ASN A 45 2.34 -3.04 8.27
CA ASN A 45 2.54 -4.47 8.13
C ASN A 45 1.63 -5.02 7.04
N ALA A 46 2.21 -5.76 6.10
CA ALA A 46 1.49 -6.50 5.08
C ALA A 46 0.62 -7.59 5.68
N ARG A 47 -0.37 -7.97 4.91
CA ARG A 47 -1.14 -9.19 5.11
C ARG A 47 -0.56 -10.30 4.24
N ALA A 48 -0.45 -11.50 4.79
CA ALA A 48 0.07 -12.66 4.08
C ALA A 48 -0.66 -12.92 2.75
N GLY A 49 0.11 -13.34 1.74
CA GLY A 49 -0.36 -13.70 0.40
C GLY A 49 -0.73 -12.51 -0.48
N VAL A 50 -0.23 -11.32 -0.17
CA VAL A 50 -0.50 -10.10 -0.95
C VAL A 50 0.82 -9.47 -1.38
N ALA A 51 1.01 -9.29 -2.68
CA ALA A 51 2.12 -8.49 -3.19
C ALA A 51 1.82 -7.00 -2.95
N ASN A 52 2.59 -6.35 -2.07
CA ASN A 52 2.36 -4.99 -1.60
C ASN A 52 3.28 -3.97 -2.29
N HIS A 53 2.78 -2.76 -2.45
CA HIS A 53 3.58 -1.60 -2.86
C HIS A 53 3.43 -0.51 -1.80
N MET A 54 4.34 -0.52 -0.84
CA MET A 54 4.28 0.33 0.34
C MET A 54 5.16 1.57 0.21
N THR A 55 4.69 2.68 0.74
CA THR A 55 5.50 3.89 0.87
C THR A 55 5.33 4.54 2.24
N ALA A 56 6.41 5.19 2.70
CA ALA A 56 6.38 6.07 3.86
C ALA A 56 6.91 7.45 3.47
N SER A 57 6.18 8.50 3.78
CA SER A 57 6.55 9.88 3.44
C SER A 57 6.15 10.86 4.53
N VAL A 58 6.77 12.04 4.51
CA VAL A 58 6.37 13.15 5.39
C VAL A 58 5.71 14.22 4.54
N VAL A 59 4.42 14.44 4.78
CA VAL A 59 3.62 15.45 4.09
C VAL A 59 3.16 16.47 5.11
N SER A 60 3.53 17.73 4.94
CA SER A 60 3.21 18.82 5.87
C SER A 60 3.54 18.50 7.34
N GLY A 61 4.70 17.85 7.56
CA GLY A 61 5.17 17.47 8.90
C GLY A 61 4.46 16.25 9.51
N ARG A 62 3.62 15.56 8.76
CA ARG A 62 2.89 14.36 9.18
C ARG A 62 3.41 13.12 8.48
N LEU A 63 3.53 12.02 9.21
CA LEU A 63 3.90 10.73 8.64
C LEU A 63 2.70 10.12 7.92
N VAL A 64 2.85 9.92 6.62
CA VAL A 64 1.86 9.25 5.76
C VAL A 64 2.41 7.89 5.37
N LEU A 65 1.64 6.85 5.66
CA LEU A 65 1.89 5.48 5.25
C LEU A 65 0.89 5.08 4.19
N MET A 66 1.36 4.46 3.11
CA MET A 66 0.53 4.08 1.97
C MET A 66 0.85 2.66 1.51
N ASP A 67 -0.17 1.97 1.01
CA ASP A 67 -0.07 0.72 0.31
C ASP A 67 -1.12 0.68 -0.80
N THR A 68 -0.71 0.41 -2.04
CA THR A 68 -1.63 0.41 -3.19
C THR A 68 -2.70 -0.67 -3.11
N THR A 69 -2.46 -1.73 -2.35
CA THR A 69 -3.42 -2.82 -2.11
C THR A 69 -4.45 -2.49 -1.02
N GLY A 70 -4.33 -1.32 -0.39
CA GLY A 70 -5.22 -0.82 0.64
C GLY A 70 -4.63 -0.89 2.05
N VAL A 71 -5.01 0.07 2.89
CA VAL A 71 -4.55 0.19 4.27
C VAL A 71 -5.70 0.07 5.26
N ALA A 72 -5.65 -0.95 6.13
CA ALA A 72 -6.45 -1.01 7.34
C ALA A 72 -5.84 -0.10 8.42
N LEU A 73 -6.67 0.39 9.33
CA LEU A 73 -6.22 1.28 10.40
C LEU A 73 -6.24 0.58 11.75
N GLY A 74 -5.13 0.68 12.46
CA GLY A 74 -5.03 0.42 13.88
C GLY A 74 -4.92 1.72 14.71
N PRO A 75 -4.61 1.62 15.99
CA PRO A 75 -4.51 2.77 16.90
C PRO A 75 -3.47 3.79 16.42
N GLY A 76 -3.71 5.07 16.69
CA GLY A 76 -2.75 6.16 16.44
C GLY A 76 -2.58 6.59 14.97
N CYS A 77 -3.30 5.97 14.03
CA CYS A 77 -3.39 6.41 12.65
C CYS A 77 -4.84 6.75 12.27
N THR A 78 -5.02 7.67 11.33
CA THR A 78 -6.31 8.11 10.79
C THR A 78 -6.34 7.95 9.28
N ARG A 79 -7.52 7.73 8.71
CA ARG A 79 -7.69 7.49 7.27
C ARG A 79 -7.54 8.78 6.46
N LEU A 80 -6.70 8.73 5.44
CA LEU A 80 -6.65 9.73 4.37
C LEU A 80 -7.41 9.25 3.13
N SER A 81 -7.21 7.98 2.74
CA SER A 81 -7.88 7.34 1.62
C SER A 81 -8.03 5.83 1.88
N ALA A 82 -8.52 5.06 0.91
CA ALA A 82 -8.53 3.60 0.99
C ALA A 82 -7.12 3.00 1.07
N THR A 83 -6.14 3.69 0.50
CA THR A 83 -4.75 3.23 0.35
C THR A 83 -3.75 4.00 1.21
N SER A 84 -4.17 4.94 2.05
CA SER A 84 -3.25 5.77 2.84
C SER A 84 -3.77 6.14 4.22
N ALA A 85 -2.85 6.25 5.16
CA ALA A 85 -3.07 6.58 6.55
C ALA A 85 -2.13 7.70 7.01
N ASP A 86 -2.64 8.62 7.79
CA ASP A 86 -1.88 9.62 8.54
C ASP A 86 -1.61 9.10 9.95
N CYS A 87 -0.35 8.87 10.28
CA CYS A 87 0.08 8.35 11.58
C CYS A 87 0.64 9.43 12.52
N GLY A 88 0.21 10.67 12.33
CA GLY A 88 0.49 11.77 13.23
C GLY A 88 1.75 12.57 12.88
N SER A 89 2.19 13.44 13.79
CA SER A 89 3.38 14.28 13.57
C SER A 89 4.62 13.41 13.40
N ALA A 90 5.34 13.59 12.30
CA ALA A 90 6.60 12.91 12.03
C ALA A 90 7.68 13.22 13.08
N ALA A 91 7.69 14.44 13.61
CA ALA A 91 8.64 14.86 14.64
C ALA A 91 8.52 14.07 15.98
N THR A 92 7.40 13.39 16.19
CA THR A 92 7.15 12.57 17.38
C THR A 92 7.22 11.06 17.09
N VAL A 93 7.59 10.67 15.86
CA VAL A 93 7.87 9.28 15.47
C VAL A 93 9.37 9.05 15.57
N GLY A 94 9.79 8.27 16.54
CA GLY A 94 11.21 7.93 16.75
C GLY A 94 11.66 6.73 15.91
N ARG A 95 10.74 5.91 15.43
CA ARG A 95 11.02 4.71 14.63
C ARG A 95 9.85 4.40 13.68
N LEU A 96 10.19 3.88 12.52
CA LEU A 96 9.26 3.26 11.58
C LEU A 96 9.59 1.76 11.48
N ALA A 97 8.59 0.90 11.53
CA ALA A 97 8.72 -0.54 11.38
C ALA A 97 7.82 -1.01 10.22
N ILE A 98 8.41 -1.68 9.26
CA ILE A 98 7.78 -2.17 8.04
C ILE A 98 7.93 -3.69 8.00
N GLY A 99 6.84 -4.41 7.83
CA GLY A 99 6.83 -5.82 7.51
C GLY A 99 6.16 -6.02 6.17
N LEU A 100 6.88 -6.55 5.18
CA LEU A 100 6.36 -6.73 3.82
C LEU A 100 5.62 -8.05 3.67
N GLY A 101 5.98 -9.06 4.49
CA GLY A 101 5.27 -10.34 4.53
C GLY A 101 5.79 -11.34 3.52
N ASP A 102 4.90 -12.12 2.93
CA ASP A 102 5.23 -13.07 1.86
C ASP A 102 4.73 -12.52 0.52
N GLY A 103 5.49 -12.75 -0.51
CA GLY A 103 5.20 -12.28 -1.87
C GLY A 103 6.36 -11.49 -2.45
N ASN A 104 6.16 -10.93 -3.62
CA ASN A 104 7.16 -10.04 -4.22
C ASN A 104 6.72 -8.60 -3.95
N ASP A 105 7.33 -7.99 -2.96
CA ASP A 105 6.91 -6.73 -2.39
C ASP A 105 7.82 -5.57 -2.76
N SER A 106 7.34 -4.36 -2.55
CA SER A 106 8.18 -3.18 -2.64
C SER A 106 7.90 -2.20 -1.51
N PHE A 107 8.97 -1.62 -0.97
CA PHE A 107 8.92 -0.54 -0.02
C PHE A 107 9.79 0.62 -0.44
N GLN A 108 9.25 1.84 -0.37
CA GLN A 108 9.98 3.08 -0.56
C GLN A 108 9.79 4.03 0.61
N GLY A 109 10.86 4.25 1.38
CA GLY A 109 10.92 5.20 2.48
C GLY A 109 11.46 6.56 2.01
N MET A 110 10.63 7.61 2.06
CA MET A 110 11.03 9.00 1.79
C MET A 110 11.02 9.78 3.12
N VAL A 111 11.71 9.26 4.12
CA VAL A 111 11.71 9.79 5.48
C VAL A 111 13.13 9.83 6.06
N THR A 112 13.35 10.69 7.05
CA THR A 112 14.59 10.75 7.85
C THR A 112 14.46 9.96 9.17
N ILE A 113 13.33 9.29 9.36
CA ILE A 113 13.03 8.50 10.55
C ILE A 113 13.75 7.16 10.41
N ARG A 114 14.46 6.75 11.47
CA ARG A 114 15.06 5.42 11.53
C ARG A 114 14.02 4.35 11.22
N THR A 115 14.28 3.55 10.19
CA THR A 115 13.38 2.51 9.69
C THR A 115 13.95 1.12 9.96
N THR A 116 13.09 0.21 10.35
CA THR A 116 13.40 -1.23 10.35
C THR A 116 12.48 -1.87 9.35
N VAL A 117 13.04 -2.61 8.38
CA VAL A 117 12.30 -3.34 7.36
C VAL A 117 12.58 -4.83 7.53
N ASP A 118 11.53 -5.61 7.57
CA ASP A 118 11.55 -7.07 7.42
C ASP A 118 10.82 -7.38 6.10
N ALA A 119 11.58 -7.78 5.08
CA ALA A 119 11.04 -8.03 3.75
C ALA A 119 10.23 -9.34 3.73
N GLY A 120 10.75 -10.37 4.41
CA GLY A 120 10.13 -11.68 4.42
C GLY A 120 10.37 -12.46 3.13
N PRO A 121 9.70 -13.62 2.94
CA PRO A 121 9.92 -14.48 1.78
C PRO A 121 9.39 -13.89 0.48
N GLY A 122 10.26 -13.84 -0.55
CA GLY A 122 9.88 -13.36 -1.87
C GLY A 122 11.05 -12.86 -2.70
N VAL A 123 10.75 -12.07 -3.70
CA VAL A 123 11.73 -11.27 -4.42
C VAL A 123 11.33 -9.80 -4.22
N ASP A 124 12.01 -9.16 -3.29
CA ASP A 124 11.59 -7.88 -2.75
C ASP A 124 12.46 -6.72 -3.25
N THR A 125 11.89 -5.54 -3.24
CA THR A 125 12.61 -4.30 -3.53
C THR A 125 12.42 -3.32 -2.38
N VAL A 126 13.51 -3.03 -1.67
CA VAL A 126 13.52 -2.15 -0.51
C VAL A 126 14.38 -0.93 -0.78
N ALA A 127 13.79 0.25 -0.67
CA ALA A 127 14.53 1.51 -0.64
C ALA A 127 14.16 2.26 0.63
N THR A 128 15.11 2.45 1.55
CA THR A 128 14.88 3.23 2.78
C THR A 128 15.19 4.72 2.57
N GLY A 129 15.04 5.52 3.61
CA GLY A 129 15.26 6.96 3.55
C GLY A 129 16.67 7.38 3.97
N SER A 130 16.79 8.51 4.66
CA SER A 130 18.08 9.02 5.15
C SER A 130 18.24 8.84 6.67
N GLY A 131 17.51 7.91 7.26
CA GLY A 131 17.69 7.47 8.65
C GLY A 131 18.86 6.52 8.80
N GLY A 132 19.20 6.13 10.03
CA GLY A 132 20.08 4.96 10.23
C GLY A 132 19.21 3.71 10.27
N ASP A 133 19.13 2.98 9.18
CA ASP A 133 18.11 1.96 8.94
C ASP A 133 18.64 0.53 9.16
N THR A 134 17.73 -0.39 9.37
CA THR A 134 18.02 -1.83 9.51
C THR A 134 17.10 -2.60 8.60
N ILE A 135 17.66 -3.34 7.65
CA ILE A 135 16.91 -4.02 6.61
C ILE A 135 17.26 -5.52 6.66
N GLY A 136 16.24 -6.35 6.76
CA GLY A 136 16.34 -7.80 6.66
C GLY A 136 15.73 -8.27 5.36
N VAL A 137 16.56 -8.88 4.50
CA VAL A 137 16.18 -9.58 3.27
C VAL A 137 16.73 -11.02 3.27
N ASN A 138 17.16 -11.51 4.45
CA ASN A 138 17.77 -12.82 4.60
C ASN A 138 16.71 -13.91 4.86
N ASP A 139 15.91 -14.18 3.86
CA ASP A 139 14.80 -15.15 3.88
C ASP A 139 15.19 -16.56 3.41
N GLY A 140 16.44 -16.74 2.96
CA GLY A 140 16.97 -18.00 2.40
C GLY A 140 16.83 -18.10 0.89
N MET A 141 16.34 -17.05 0.19
CA MET A 141 16.18 -16.99 -1.26
C MET A 141 16.97 -15.81 -1.84
N PRO A 142 17.54 -15.96 -3.04
CA PRO A 142 18.22 -14.86 -3.72
C PRO A 142 17.24 -14.01 -4.51
N GLY A 143 17.60 -12.77 -4.78
CA GLY A 143 16.89 -11.94 -5.76
C GLY A 143 16.39 -10.61 -5.22
N ASP A 144 16.59 -10.35 -3.95
CA ASP A 144 16.19 -9.08 -3.34
C ASP A 144 17.08 -7.92 -3.82
N THR A 145 16.48 -6.74 -3.83
CA THR A 145 17.18 -5.51 -4.20
C THR A 145 17.02 -4.49 -3.08
N VAL A 146 18.14 -3.98 -2.55
CA VAL A 146 18.16 -3.01 -1.45
C VAL A 146 18.96 -1.76 -1.82
N SER A 147 18.38 -0.59 -1.55
CA SER A 147 19.03 0.72 -1.57
C SER A 147 18.80 1.41 -0.24
N CYS A 148 19.87 1.88 0.39
CA CYS A 148 19.80 2.49 1.73
C CYS A 148 19.68 4.02 1.69
N ASN A 149 20.04 4.64 0.56
CA ASN A 149 20.12 6.06 0.29
C ASN A 149 21.10 6.78 1.22
N GLY A 150 20.72 7.12 2.43
CA GLY A 150 21.62 7.84 3.33
C GLY A 150 21.39 7.51 4.78
N GLY A 151 22.45 7.59 5.57
CA GLY A 151 22.38 7.21 6.96
C GLY A 151 23.61 6.44 7.40
N SER A 152 23.43 5.53 8.31
CA SER A 152 24.39 4.50 8.68
C SER A 152 23.59 3.22 8.83
N ASP A 153 23.60 2.43 7.79
CA ASP A 153 22.61 1.39 7.54
C ASP A 153 23.20 -0.01 7.74
N VAL A 154 22.33 -0.92 8.12
CA VAL A 154 22.64 -2.33 8.35
C VAL A 154 21.72 -3.19 7.50
N VAL A 155 22.28 -4.07 6.67
CA VAL A 155 21.52 -5.00 5.84
C VAL A 155 21.92 -6.44 6.18
N PHE A 156 20.94 -7.25 6.52
CA PHE A 156 21.02 -8.69 6.62
C PHE A 156 20.53 -9.28 5.30
N ARG A 157 21.39 -10.05 4.59
CA ARG A 157 21.14 -10.49 3.23
C ARG A 157 21.51 -11.93 3.00
N ASP A 158 21.02 -12.50 1.93
CA ASP A 158 21.42 -13.79 1.39
C ASP A 158 22.43 -13.66 0.23
N ALA A 159 23.01 -14.78 -0.14
CA ALA A 159 23.85 -14.84 -1.33
C ALA A 159 22.99 -14.74 -2.60
N GLY A 160 23.27 -13.74 -3.43
CA GLY A 160 22.52 -13.49 -4.67
C GLY A 160 21.57 -12.29 -4.60
N ASP A 161 21.49 -11.62 -3.45
CA ASP A 161 20.80 -10.35 -3.33
C ASP A 161 21.64 -9.21 -3.90
N SER A 162 20.96 -8.21 -4.43
CA SER A 162 21.56 -7.02 -5.01
C SER A 162 21.48 -5.86 -4.01
N ILE A 163 22.61 -5.58 -3.34
CA ILE A 163 22.70 -4.50 -2.36
C ILE A 163 23.46 -3.33 -2.95
N ALA A 164 22.86 -2.15 -2.92
CA ALA A 164 23.46 -0.94 -3.44
C ALA A 164 24.68 -0.50 -2.60
N ALA A 165 25.61 0.23 -3.22
CA ALA A 165 26.85 0.67 -2.59
C ALA A 165 26.65 1.75 -1.50
N ASP A 166 25.44 2.27 -1.38
CA ASP A 166 25.04 3.23 -0.34
C ASP A 166 24.63 2.54 0.98
N CYS A 167 24.73 1.21 1.08
CA CYS A 167 24.53 0.45 2.31
C CYS A 167 25.89 0.11 2.92
N GLU A 168 26.17 0.59 4.17
CA GLU A 168 27.53 0.55 4.74
C GLU A 168 27.88 -0.77 5.43
N ARG A 169 26.91 -1.45 6.02
CA ARG A 169 27.15 -2.63 6.84
C ARG A 169 26.31 -3.81 6.38
N LEU A 170 26.97 -4.83 5.84
CA LEU A 170 26.33 -6.03 5.30
C LEU A 170 26.68 -7.24 6.16
N PHE A 171 25.67 -8.08 6.43
CA PHE A 171 25.77 -9.32 7.21
C PHE A 171 25.11 -10.48 6.48
#